data_bf97cf046150622800a87b89f61c3d81
#
_entry.id   bf97cf046150622800a87b89f61c3d81
#
_cell.length_a   1.000
_cell.length_b   1.000
_cell.length_c   1.000
_cell.angle_alpha   90.00
_cell.angle_beta   90.00
_cell.angle_gamma   90.00
#
_symmetry.space_group_name_H-M   'P 1'
#
loop_
_entity.id
_entity.type
_entity.pdbx_description
1 polymer ?
#
loop_
_entity_poly.entity_id
_entity_poly.type
_entity_poly.pdbx_seq_one_letter_code
_entity_poly.pdbx_strand_id
1 'polypeptide(L)'
;MKKSRILKDFDFYIEEYMYFCRSRQLRPKTMQSYEQTLRLFERWCADSEQITEPGQVREQTIRHYICDLQERGKYTFYVMDERRDTNCPERRRDYRQSISNTTINNYLRNLRAFFSWFSEESGKPSPMLKVQLLKNDRTPQEYMEDDEVERLLRIFDKSYFPEHRDSTIILLLLDTGMRIGECLQITLDDLDMNERTIYLPAENTKGRKGRYVFFSLKTARTLQRWLRFKDRYTDSVLLFPVKAGTLLEVRSFEGNFRKYLTRAKIDKDLSPHAIRNNFAKRCIIAGMDLYTLSRILGHSSVTVTEKAYLDLSGRDLRRCYQRFSPVDNMRFG
;
A
#
# COMPACT_ATOMS: atom_id res chain seq x y z
N MET A 1 -18.12 -36.07 -36.74
CA MET A 1 -18.07 -35.18 -35.56
C MET A 1 -17.05 -34.06 -35.83
N LYS A 2 -17.53 -32.85 -36.10
CA LYS A 2 -16.63 -31.65 -36.20
C LYS A 2 -16.07 -31.38 -34.82
N LYS A 3 -14.75 -31.51 -34.60
CA LYS A 3 -14.08 -31.04 -33.41
C LYS A 3 -14.41 -29.56 -33.28
N SER A 4 -15.15 -29.17 -32.25
CA SER A 4 -15.33 -27.78 -31.84
C SER A 4 -13.94 -27.19 -31.65
N ARG A 5 -13.58 -26.26 -32.53
CA ARG A 5 -12.33 -25.50 -32.40
C ARG A 5 -12.54 -24.59 -31.18
N ILE A 6 -11.93 -24.91 -30.06
CA ILE A 6 -11.91 -24.01 -28.90
C ILE A 6 -11.33 -22.69 -29.43
N LEU A 7 -12.14 -21.66 -29.45
CA LEU A 7 -11.68 -20.30 -29.78
C LEU A 7 -10.71 -19.89 -28.67
N LYS A 8 -9.44 -19.72 -29.04
CA LYS A 8 -8.39 -19.23 -28.13
C LYS A 8 -8.37 -17.69 -28.20
N ASP A 9 -9.42 -17.09 -27.67
CA ASP A 9 -9.60 -15.65 -27.54
C ASP A 9 -8.88 -15.10 -26.29
N PHE A 10 -9.02 -13.81 -26.03
CA PHE A 10 -8.46 -13.16 -24.85
C PHE A 10 -8.97 -13.79 -23.54
N ASP A 11 -10.28 -14.07 -23.48
CA ASP A 11 -10.92 -14.63 -22.30
C ASP A 11 -10.28 -15.97 -21.92
N PHE A 12 -10.12 -16.88 -22.89
CA PHE A 12 -9.43 -18.16 -22.69
C PHE A 12 -8.02 -17.96 -22.11
N TYR A 13 -7.22 -17.06 -22.68
CA TYR A 13 -5.85 -16.86 -22.20
C TYR A 13 -5.78 -16.12 -20.85
N ILE A 14 -6.75 -15.30 -20.50
CA ILE A 14 -6.83 -14.69 -19.17
C ILE A 14 -7.11 -15.77 -18.12
N GLU A 15 -8.04 -16.70 -18.37
CA GLU A 15 -8.33 -17.82 -17.47
C GLU A 15 -7.11 -18.73 -17.28
N GLU A 16 -6.42 -19.11 -18.37
CA GLU A 16 -5.18 -19.90 -18.30
C GLU A 16 -4.08 -19.17 -17.49
N TYR A 17 -3.92 -17.86 -17.71
CA TYR A 17 -2.98 -17.07 -16.93
C TYR A 17 -3.35 -16.99 -15.45
N MET A 18 -4.64 -16.88 -15.12
CA MET A 18 -5.09 -16.91 -13.73
C MET A 18 -4.82 -18.28 -13.09
N TYR A 19 -4.99 -19.37 -13.86
CA TYR A 19 -4.62 -20.72 -13.41
C TYR A 19 -3.11 -20.83 -13.15
N PHE A 20 -2.28 -20.35 -14.07
CA PHE A 20 -0.82 -20.26 -13.92
C PHE A 20 -0.43 -19.45 -12.66
N CYS A 21 -1.03 -18.27 -12.45
CA CYS A 21 -0.77 -17.45 -11.26
C CYS A 21 -1.14 -18.17 -9.96
N ARG A 22 -2.22 -18.94 -9.98
CA ARG A 22 -2.67 -19.76 -8.84
C ARG A 22 -1.69 -20.88 -8.53
N SER A 23 -1.21 -21.60 -9.56
CA SER A 23 -0.20 -22.66 -9.39
C SER A 23 1.11 -22.13 -8.79
N ARG A 24 1.46 -20.87 -9.05
CA ARG A 24 2.60 -20.17 -8.45
C ARG A 24 2.30 -19.55 -7.08
N GLN A 25 1.13 -19.82 -6.50
CA GLN A 25 0.72 -19.31 -5.18
C GLN A 25 0.81 -17.78 -5.05
N LEU A 26 0.44 -17.04 -6.10
CA LEU A 26 0.35 -15.59 -6.02
C LEU A 26 -0.75 -15.19 -5.03
N ARG A 27 -0.57 -14.04 -4.37
CA ARG A 27 -1.58 -13.54 -3.43
C ARG A 27 -2.88 -13.20 -4.14
N PRO A 28 -4.05 -13.49 -3.54
CA PRO A 28 -5.35 -13.20 -4.14
C PRO A 28 -5.49 -11.76 -4.62
N LYS A 29 -5.00 -10.78 -3.84
CA LYS A 29 -5.03 -9.37 -4.23
C LYS A 29 -4.18 -9.05 -5.46
N THR A 30 -3.06 -9.75 -5.67
CA THR A 30 -2.22 -9.60 -6.85
C THR A 30 -2.92 -10.19 -8.08
N MET A 31 -3.53 -11.38 -7.91
CA MET A 31 -4.30 -12.03 -8.97
C MET A 31 -5.50 -11.17 -9.38
N GLN A 32 -6.23 -10.63 -8.42
CA GLN A 32 -7.34 -9.71 -8.68
C GLN A 32 -6.90 -8.47 -9.45
N SER A 33 -5.73 -7.91 -9.14
CA SER A 33 -5.17 -6.76 -9.87
C SER A 33 -4.80 -7.12 -11.32
N TYR A 34 -4.24 -8.31 -11.54
CA TYR A 34 -3.94 -8.81 -12.88
C TYR A 34 -5.22 -9.00 -13.69
N GLU A 35 -6.16 -9.77 -13.14
CA GLU A 35 -7.43 -10.06 -13.80
C GLU A 35 -8.19 -8.78 -14.17
N GLN A 36 -8.34 -7.86 -13.24
CA GLN A 36 -9.02 -6.59 -13.49
C GLN A 36 -8.32 -5.78 -14.60
N THR A 37 -6.99 -5.72 -14.61
CA THR A 37 -6.25 -5.02 -15.66
C THR A 37 -6.43 -5.68 -17.02
N LEU A 38 -6.36 -7.01 -17.06
CA LEU A 38 -6.46 -7.78 -18.30
C LEU A 38 -7.86 -7.70 -18.91
N ARG A 39 -8.91 -7.82 -18.08
CA ARG A 39 -10.30 -7.66 -18.53
C ARG A 39 -10.58 -6.24 -19.07
N LEU A 40 -10.03 -5.21 -18.44
CA LEU A 40 -10.14 -3.84 -18.94
C LEU A 40 -9.42 -3.66 -20.28
N PHE A 41 -8.24 -4.24 -20.44
CA PHE A 41 -7.46 -4.18 -21.66
C PHE A 41 -8.13 -4.97 -22.80
N GLU A 42 -8.59 -6.19 -22.52
CA GLU A 42 -9.36 -7.03 -23.45
C GLU A 42 -10.54 -6.26 -24.04
N ARG A 43 -11.39 -5.71 -23.19
CA ARG A 43 -12.57 -4.95 -23.62
C ARG A 43 -12.17 -3.74 -24.46
N TRP A 44 -11.14 -3.00 -24.06
CA TRP A 44 -10.63 -1.88 -24.84
C TRP A 44 -10.11 -2.33 -26.20
N CYS A 45 -9.39 -3.44 -26.29
CA CYS A 45 -8.93 -4.02 -27.55
C CYS A 45 -10.09 -4.38 -28.46
N ALA A 46 -11.15 -4.98 -27.93
CA ALA A 46 -12.34 -5.33 -28.71
C ALA A 46 -13.08 -4.08 -29.23
N ASP A 47 -13.30 -3.10 -28.33
CA ASP A 47 -14.10 -1.91 -28.64
C ASP A 47 -13.36 -0.91 -29.56
N SER A 48 -12.06 -0.71 -29.36
CA SER A 48 -11.28 0.35 -30.02
C SER A 48 -10.41 -0.14 -31.17
N GLU A 49 -9.87 -1.36 -31.08
CA GLU A 49 -8.90 -1.89 -32.04
C GLU A 49 -9.45 -3.14 -32.80
N GLN A 50 -10.64 -3.62 -32.47
CA GLN A 50 -11.26 -4.84 -33.02
C GLN A 50 -10.35 -6.07 -32.89
N ILE A 51 -9.55 -6.12 -31.83
CA ILE A 51 -8.64 -7.22 -31.51
C ILE A 51 -9.33 -8.13 -30.50
N THR A 52 -9.45 -9.43 -30.83
CA THR A 52 -10.09 -10.45 -30.00
C THR A 52 -9.11 -11.51 -29.45
N GLU A 53 -7.87 -11.53 -29.94
CA GLU A 53 -6.85 -12.49 -29.54
C GLU A 53 -5.57 -11.78 -29.07
N PRO A 54 -4.91 -12.23 -27.97
CA PRO A 54 -3.66 -11.66 -27.48
C PRO A 54 -2.54 -11.66 -28.54
N GLY A 55 -2.56 -12.67 -29.43
CA GLY A 55 -1.55 -12.81 -30.49
C GLY A 55 -1.63 -11.76 -31.60
N GLN A 56 -2.67 -10.96 -31.64
CA GLN A 56 -2.86 -9.85 -32.59
C GLN A 56 -2.32 -8.51 -32.03
N VAL A 57 -2.12 -8.44 -30.70
CA VAL A 57 -1.63 -7.23 -30.05
C VAL A 57 -0.20 -6.94 -30.46
N ARG A 58 0.05 -5.71 -30.87
CA ARG A 58 1.36 -5.19 -31.25
C ARG A 58 1.83 -4.09 -30.30
N GLU A 59 3.09 -3.71 -30.38
CA GLU A 59 3.63 -2.57 -29.64
C GLU A 59 2.80 -1.29 -29.85
N GLN A 60 2.35 -1.05 -31.07
CA GLN A 60 1.52 0.11 -31.41
C GLN A 60 0.17 0.09 -30.69
N THR A 61 -0.48 -1.07 -30.57
CA THR A 61 -1.72 -1.25 -29.79
C THR A 61 -1.51 -0.84 -28.32
N ILE A 62 -0.37 -1.21 -27.73
CA ILE A 62 -0.06 -0.80 -26.35
C ILE A 62 0.15 0.72 -26.24
N ARG A 63 0.78 1.34 -27.24
CA ARG A 63 0.97 2.80 -27.27
C ARG A 63 -0.37 3.54 -27.40
N HIS A 64 -1.28 3.07 -28.26
CA HIS A 64 -2.63 3.61 -28.36
C HIS A 64 -3.39 3.48 -27.02
N TYR A 65 -3.28 2.32 -26.37
CA TYR A 65 -3.88 2.15 -25.03
C TYR A 65 -3.34 3.11 -23.97
N ILE A 66 -2.04 3.41 -24.00
CA ILE A 66 -1.44 4.42 -23.12
C ILE A 66 -2.03 5.80 -23.38
N CYS A 67 -2.16 6.22 -24.65
CA CYS A 67 -2.77 7.49 -25.01
C CYS A 67 -4.22 7.57 -24.54
N ASP A 68 -5.00 6.52 -24.81
CA ASP A 68 -6.39 6.44 -24.33
C ASP A 68 -6.48 6.55 -22.78
N LEU A 69 -5.61 5.85 -22.04
CA LEU A 69 -5.57 5.95 -20.57
C LEU A 69 -5.25 7.36 -20.08
N GLN A 70 -4.44 8.13 -20.81
CA GLN A 70 -4.10 9.50 -20.45
C GLN A 70 -5.26 10.47 -20.71
N GLU A 71 -6.08 10.21 -21.73
CA GLU A 71 -7.15 11.08 -22.19
C GLU A 71 -8.51 10.81 -21.52
N ARG A 72 -8.88 9.53 -21.35
CA ARG A 72 -10.25 9.13 -20.98
C ARG A 72 -10.68 9.46 -19.54
N GLY A 73 -9.78 9.68 -18.63
CA GLY A 73 -10.10 9.90 -17.23
C GLY A 73 -10.51 8.64 -16.44
N LYS A 74 -10.56 8.77 -15.11
CA LYS A 74 -10.87 7.68 -14.19
C LYS A 74 -12.34 7.24 -14.27
N TYR A 75 -12.56 5.93 -14.18
CA TYR A 75 -13.88 5.28 -14.05
C TYR A 75 -14.83 5.51 -15.22
N THR A 76 -14.34 5.97 -16.37
CA THR A 76 -15.14 6.15 -17.59
C THR A 76 -15.28 4.86 -18.40
N PHE A 77 -14.50 3.83 -18.06
CA PHE A 77 -14.47 2.54 -18.73
C PHE A 77 -14.51 1.40 -17.70
N TYR A 78 -15.38 0.41 -17.86
CA TYR A 78 -15.58 -0.69 -16.92
C TYR A 78 -15.99 -1.98 -17.61
N VAL A 79 -15.74 -3.11 -16.96
CA VAL A 79 -15.86 -4.45 -17.57
C VAL A 79 -17.25 -5.07 -17.42
N MET A 80 -18.03 -4.73 -16.39
CA MET A 80 -19.28 -5.41 -16.06
C MET A 80 -20.45 -4.46 -15.95
N ASP A 81 -21.48 -4.68 -16.78
CA ASP A 81 -22.77 -3.99 -16.67
C ASP A 81 -23.64 -4.52 -15.51
N GLU A 82 -23.45 -5.79 -15.11
CA GLU A 82 -24.29 -6.48 -14.10
C GLU A 82 -24.18 -5.90 -12.68
N ARG A 83 -23.17 -5.09 -12.37
CA ARG A 83 -23.02 -4.45 -11.06
C ARG A 83 -23.35 -2.96 -11.06
N ARG A 84 -23.99 -2.47 -12.10
CA ARG A 84 -24.32 -1.03 -12.25
C ARG A 84 -25.18 -0.51 -11.10
N ASP A 85 -26.09 -1.32 -10.56
CA ASP A 85 -26.99 -0.91 -9.48
C ASP A 85 -26.29 -0.64 -8.14
N THR A 86 -25.13 -1.29 -7.92
CA THR A 86 -24.36 -1.18 -6.68
C THR A 86 -23.07 -0.39 -6.83
N ASN A 87 -22.52 -0.26 -8.06
CA ASN A 87 -21.30 0.45 -8.35
C ASN A 87 -21.59 1.63 -9.28
N CYS A 88 -21.83 2.80 -8.71
CA CYS A 88 -22.05 4.05 -9.45
C CYS A 88 -20.75 4.85 -9.52
N PRO A 89 -19.88 4.63 -10.55
CA PRO A 89 -18.60 5.34 -10.67
C PRO A 89 -18.77 6.85 -10.74
N GLU A 90 -19.87 7.32 -11.31
CA GLU A 90 -20.22 8.74 -11.49
C GLU A 90 -20.37 9.48 -10.15
N ARG A 91 -20.68 8.75 -9.06
CA ARG A 91 -20.81 9.32 -7.70
C ARG A 91 -19.45 9.50 -7.01
N ARG A 92 -18.38 9.05 -7.61
CA ARG A 92 -17.02 9.17 -7.03
C ARG A 92 -16.52 10.61 -7.20
N ARG A 93 -15.90 11.14 -6.14
CA ARG A 93 -15.31 12.49 -6.16
C ARG A 93 -14.25 12.68 -7.25
N ASP A 94 -13.56 11.60 -7.63
CA ASP A 94 -12.49 11.59 -8.64
C ASP A 94 -12.94 11.02 -10.01
N TYR A 95 -14.26 10.94 -10.26
CA TYR A 95 -14.80 10.57 -11.56
C TYR A 95 -14.33 11.53 -12.64
N ARG A 96 -13.90 11.00 -13.78
CA ARG A 96 -13.30 11.73 -14.92
C ARG A 96 -12.02 12.51 -14.65
N GLN A 97 -11.46 12.46 -13.45
CA GLN A 97 -10.13 13.02 -13.24
C GLN A 97 -9.08 12.23 -14.02
N SER A 98 -7.96 12.88 -14.35
CA SER A 98 -6.85 12.24 -15.07
C SER A 98 -6.32 11.01 -14.33
N ILE A 99 -5.97 9.98 -15.09
CA ILE A 99 -5.33 8.77 -14.55
C ILE A 99 -3.84 9.10 -14.35
N SER A 100 -3.33 8.92 -13.12
CA SER A 100 -1.93 9.20 -12.84
C SER A 100 -0.98 8.23 -13.58
N ASN A 101 0.21 8.72 -13.96
CA ASN A 101 1.26 7.89 -14.55
C ASN A 101 1.59 6.66 -13.69
N THR A 102 1.51 6.78 -12.36
CA THR A 102 1.68 5.63 -11.45
C THR A 102 0.64 4.54 -11.69
N THR A 103 -0.64 4.92 -11.90
CA THR A 103 -1.72 3.97 -12.19
C THR A 103 -1.54 3.33 -13.56
N ILE A 104 -1.23 4.14 -14.58
CA ILE A 104 -0.93 3.63 -15.95
C ILE A 104 0.25 2.66 -15.89
N ASN A 105 1.32 3.02 -15.20
CA ASN A 105 2.48 2.14 -15.03
C ASN A 105 2.15 0.83 -14.31
N ASN A 106 1.19 0.81 -13.39
CA ASN A 106 0.71 -0.41 -12.78
C ASN A 106 -0.02 -1.31 -13.78
N TYR A 107 -0.87 -0.74 -14.63
CA TYR A 107 -1.50 -1.49 -15.73
C TYR A 107 -0.43 -2.05 -16.69
N LEU A 108 0.56 -1.25 -17.08
CA LEU A 108 1.64 -1.71 -17.97
C LEU A 108 2.49 -2.83 -17.34
N ARG A 109 2.73 -2.80 -16.04
CA ARG A 109 3.42 -3.90 -15.34
C ARG A 109 2.60 -5.19 -15.35
N ASN A 110 1.29 -5.08 -15.14
CA ASN A 110 0.38 -6.23 -15.18
C ASN A 110 0.31 -6.81 -16.61
N LEU A 111 0.17 -5.96 -17.63
CA LEU A 111 0.21 -6.39 -19.04
C LEU A 111 1.55 -7.03 -19.40
N ARG A 112 2.66 -6.46 -18.93
CA ARG A 112 3.99 -7.04 -19.16
C ARG A 112 4.12 -8.44 -18.57
N ALA A 113 3.61 -8.66 -17.36
CA ALA A 113 3.62 -9.97 -16.74
C ALA A 113 2.81 -11.01 -17.54
N PHE A 114 1.62 -10.63 -18.02
CA PHE A 114 0.77 -11.46 -18.87
C PHE A 114 1.44 -11.76 -20.22
N PHE A 115 1.88 -10.74 -20.95
CA PHE A 115 2.49 -10.93 -22.28
C PHE A 115 3.85 -11.62 -22.22
N SER A 116 4.57 -11.57 -21.09
CA SER A 116 5.76 -12.40 -20.88
C SER A 116 5.40 -13.88 -20.82
N TRP A 117 4.40 -14.24 -20.00
CA TRP A 117 3.88 -15.60 -19.94
C TRP A 117 3.29 -16.05 -21.29
N PHE A 118 2.48 -15.20 -21.94
CA PHE A 118 1.89 -15.53 -23.23
C PHE A 118 2.97 -15.77 -24.31
N SER A 119 4.06 -15.02 -24.28
CA SER A 119 5.21 -15.21 -25.19
C SER A 119 5.89 -16.56 -24.98
N GLU A 120 6.04 -17.00 -23.73
CA GLU A 120 6.60 -18.33 -23.39
C GLU A 120 5.68 -19.45 -23.88
N GLU A 121 4.37 -19.32 -23.68
CA GLU A 121 3.38 -20.34 -24.07
C GLU A 121 3.12 -20.42 -25.58
N SER A 122 3.11 -19.28 -26.27
CA SER A 122 2.73 -19.19 -27.70
C SER A 122 3.91 -19.17 -28.65
N GLY A 123 5.14 -18.93 -28.17
CA GLY A 123 6.33 -18.70 -29.00
C GLY A 123 6.35 -17.38 -29.76
N LYS A 124 5.32 -16.51 -29.56
CA LYS A 124 5.26 -15.19 -30.20
C LYS A 124 6.01 -14.14 -29.37
N PRO A 125 6.67 -13.15 -30.00
CA PRO A 125 7.36 -12.10 -29.28
C PRO A 125 6.37 -11.24 -28.47
N SER A 126 6.76 -10.86 -27.26
CA SER A 126 5.94 -10.01 -26.41
C SER A 126 5.83 -8.59 -26.99
N PRO A 127 4.61 -8.01 -27.12
CA PRO A 127 4.42 -6.63 -27.57
C PRO A 127 4.94 -5.60 -26.56
N MET A 128 5.31 -6.05 -25.35
CA MET A 128 5.79 -5.18 -24.25
C MET A 128 7.31 -4.96 -24.26
N LEU A 129 8.07 -5.62 -25.16
CA LEU A 129 9.56 -5.60 -25.13
C LEU A 129 10.13 -4.16 -25.22
N LYS A 130 9.59 -3.31 -26.08
CA LYS A 130 10.07 -1.94 -26.30
C LYS A 130 9.23 -0.88 -25.57
N VAL A 131 8.16 -1.27 -24.89
CA VAL A 131 7.30 -0.35 -24.16
C VAL A 131 8.00 0.10 -22.87
N GLN A 132 8.26 1.39 -22.75
CA GLN A 132 8.83 1.98 -21.54
C GLN A 132 7.72 2.43 -20.59
N LEU A 133 8.01 2.41 -19.29
CA LEU A 133 7.13 3.01 -18.30
C LEU A 133 7.17 4.53 -18.41
N LEU A 134 6.04 5.17 -18.15
CA LEU A 134 5.94 6.62 -18.13
C LEU A 134 6.79 7.21 -16.97
N LYS A 135 7.40 8.35 -17.23
CA LYS A 135 8.07 9.10 -16.17
C LYS A 135 7.06 9.53 -15.12
N ASN A 136 7.36 9.27 -13.87
CA ASN A 136 6.56 9.77 -12.75
C ASN A 136 7.23 11.02 -12.21
N ASP A 137 6.50 12.12 -12.14
CA ASP A 137 6.93 13.24 -11.35
C ASP A 137 6.93 12.81 -9.87
N ARG A 138 8.06 13.00 -9.23
CA ARG A 138 8.22 12.69 -7.83
C ARG A 138 7.59 13.81 -7.01
N THR A 139 6.37 13.64 -6.55
CA THR A 139 5.80 14.50 -5.53
C THR A 139 6.44 14.15 -4.17
N PRO A 140 7.05 15.12 -3.48
CA PRO A 140 7.54 14.92 -2.13
C PRO A 140 6.41 14.37 -1.24
N GLN A 141 6.73 13.40 -0.42
CA GLN A 141 5.73 12.87 0.51
C GLN A 141 5.46 13.87 1.64
N GLU A 142 4.21 14.11 1.92
CA GLU A 142 3.81 14.91 3.07
C GLU A 142 4.07 14.15 4.38
N TYR A 143 4.53 14.87 5.37
CA TYR A 143 4.83 14.35 6.71
C TYR A 143 4.07 15.16 7.76
N MET A 144 3.74 14.51 8.89
CA MET A 144 3.23 15.21 10.06
C MET A 144 4.39 15.83 10.85
N GLU A 145 4.29 17.11 11.12
CA GLU A 145 5.18 17.80 12.05
C GLU A 145 4.84 17.41 13.52
N ASP A 146 5.70 17.76 14.47
CA ASP A 146 5.53 17.35 15.87
C ASP A 146 4.24 17.89 16.49
N ASP A 147 3.89 19.14 16.20
CA ASP A 147 2.66 19.78 16.65
C ASP A 147 1.40 19.17 16.04
N GLU A 148 1.47 18.75 14.77
CA GLU A 148 0.36 18.05 14.10
C GLU A 148 0.11 16.67 14.71
N VAL A 149 1.17 15.91 15.01
CA VAL A 149 1.08 14.64 15.73
C VAL A 149 0.46 14.85 17.11
N GLU A 150 0.88 15.89 17.81
CA GLU A 150 0.37 16.20 19.14
C GLU A 150 -1.11 16.60 19.09
N ARG A 151 -1.51 17.47 18.15
CA ARG A 151 -2.92 17.81 17.89
C ARG A 151 -3.75 16.57 17.57
N LEU A 152 -3.26 15.71 16.67
CA LEU A 152 -3.93 14.47 16.30
C LEU A 152 -4.17 13.56 17.52
N LEU A 153 -3.17 13.39 18.38
CA LEU A 153 -3.29 12.52 19.56
C LEU A 153 -4.20 13.11 20.66
N ARG A 154 -4.44 14.44 20.66
CA ARG A 154 -5.28 15.11 21.66
C ARG A 154 -6.78 15.07 21.38
N ILE A 155 -7.19 14.86 20.11
CA ILE A 155 -8.62 14.94 19.74
C ILE A 155 -9.46 13.73 20.16
N PHE A 156 -8.83 12.62 20.57
CA PHE A 156 -9.51 11.36 20.81
C PHE A 156 -10.25 11.31 22.14
N ASP A 157 -11.52 10.93 22.10
CA ASP A 157 -12.28 10.52 23.27
C ASP A 157 -11.94 9.07 23.65
N LYS A 158 -11.14 8.91 24.70
CA LYS A 158 -10.72 7.60 25.20
C LYS A 158 -11.81 6.85 25.98
N SER A 159 -12.97 7.43 26.21
CA SER A 159 -14.15 6.75 26.73
C SER A 159 -14.94 6.03 25.61
N TYR A 160 -14.74 6.42 24.37
CA TYR A 160 -15.39 5.84 23.20
C TYR A 160 -14.52 4.76 22.55
N PHE A 161 -15.02 3.53 22.47
CA PHE A 161 -14.25 2.35 22.06
C PHE A 161 -13.49 2.52 20.73
N PRO A 162 -14.09 2.95 19.61
CA PRO A 162 -13.37 3.13 18.37
C PRO A 162 -12.24 4.15 18.45
N GLU A 163 -12.45 5.27 19.14
CA GLU A 163 -11.44 6.33 19.24
C GLU A 163 -10.28 5.94 20.17
N HIS A 164 -10.55 5.27 21.28
CA HIS A 164 -9.49 4.75 22.14
C HIS A 164 -8.62 3.73 21.41
N ARG A 165 -9.26 2.79 20.68
CA ARG A 165 -8.57 1.83 19.82
C ARG A 165 -7.72 2.54 18.78
N ASP A 166 -8.33 3.42 17.99
CA ASP A 166 -7.69 4.05 16.84
C ASP A 166 -6.56 4.98 17.27
N SER A 167 -6.68 5.69 18.41
CA SER A 167 -5.60 6.49 19.00
C SER A 167 -4.41 5.62 19.43
N THR A 168 -4.69 4.44 19.96
CA THR A 168 -3.63 3.48 20.38
C THR A 168 -2.93 2.89 19.16
N ILE A 169 -3.68 2.55 18.09
CA ILE A 169 -3.12 2.12 16.80
C ILE A 169 -2.19 3.20 16.23
N ILE A 170 -2.65 4.45 16.17
CA ILE A 170 -1.85 5.56 15.63
C ILE A 170 -0.54 5.72 16.41
N LEU A 171 -0.61 5.70 17.74
CA LEU A 171 0.59 5.80 18.58
C LEU A 171 1.54 4.63 18.33
N LEU A 172 1.04 3.41 18.25
CA LEU A 172 1.84 2.22 17.97
C LEU A 172 2.49 2.29 16.57
N LEU A 173 1.76 2.72 15.56
CA LEU A 173 2.31 2.91 14.21
C LEU A 173 3.42 3.98 14.17
N LEU A 174 3.25 5.08 14.91
CA LEU A 174 4.26 6.14 15.05
C LEU A 174 5.54 5.64 15.74
N ASP A 175 5.42 4.67 16.65
CA ASP A 175 6.54 4.17 17.46
C ASP A 175 7.27 2.99 16.81
N THR A 176 6.60 2.21 15.97
CA THR A 176 7.14 0.96 15.39
C THR A 176 7.38 1.03 13.89
N GLY A 177 6.69 1.93 13.20
CA GLY A 177 6.73 2.01 11.74
C GLY A 177 6.14 0.80 11.01
N MET A 178 5.43 -0.13 11.68
CA MET A 178 4.81 -1.27 11.00
C MET A 178 3.71 -0.84 10.03
N ARG A 179 3.30 -1.71 9.11
CA ARG A 179 2.18 -1.43 8.21
C ARG A 179 0.86 -1.56 8.93
N ILE A 180 -0.12 -0.72 8.58
CA ILE A 180 -1.46 -0.81 9.18
C ILE A 180 -2.07 -2.20 9.05
N GLY A 181 -1.93 -2.85 7.89
CA GLY A 181 -2.44 -4.22 7.70
C GLY A 181 -1.74 -5.27 8.57
N GLU A 182 -0.49 -5.06 8.94
CA GLU A 182 0.23 -5.89 9.92
C GLU A 182 -0.29 -5.61 11.34
N CYS A 183 -0.46 -4.33 11.68
CA CYS A 183 -0.93 -3.89 13.00
C CYS A 183 -2.33 -4.44 13.34
N LEU A 184 -3.25 -4.45 12.39
CA LEU A 184 -4.62 -4.88 12.64
C LEU A 184 -4.76 -6.41 12.83
N GLN A 185 -3.79 -7.18 12.38
CA GLN A 185 -3.78 -8.64 12.51
C GLN A 185 -3.04 -9.16 13.76
N ILE A 186 -2.48 -8.27 14.57
CA ILE A 186 -1.77 -8.65 15.80
C ILE A 186 -2.75 -9.32 16.77
N THR A 187 -2.33 -10.45 17.29
CA THR A 187 -3.00 -11.15 18.39
C THR A 187 -2.32 -10.85 19.74
N LEU A 188 -2.96 -11.21 20.82
CA LEU A 188 -2.37 -11.06 22.17
C LEU A 188 -1.14 -11.95 22.34
N ASP A 189 -1.08 -13.08 21.63
CA ASP A 189 0.06 -14.02 21.68
C ASP A 189 1.31 -13.45 20.98
N ASP A 190 1.11 -12.51 20.05
CA ASP A 190 2.21 -11.83 19.35
C ASP A 190 2.88 -10.74 20.20
N LEU A 191 2.25 -10.34 21.32
CA LEU A 191 2.63 -9.18 22.13
C LEU A 191 3.40 -9.58 23.39
N ASP A 192 4.66 -9.15 23.51
CA ASP A 192 5.42 -9.21 24.74
C ASP A 192 5.52 -7.81 25.39
N MET A 193 4.79 -7.65 26.51
CA MET A 193 4.76 -6.38 27.26
C MET A 193 6.01 -6.15 28.08
N ASN A 194 6.73 -7.21 28.49
CA ASN A 194 7.93 -7.12 29.32
C ASN A 194 9.12 -6.69 28.46
N GLU A 195 9.34 -7.40 27.35
CA GLU A 195 10.37 -7.09 26.37
C GLU A 195 10.00 -5.90 25.47
N ARG A 196 8.74 -5.47 25.50
CA ARG A 196 8.19 -4.41 24.64
C ARG A 196 8.41 -4.69 23.16
N THR A 197 8.07 -5.90 22.76
CA THR A 197 8.19 -6.39 21.38
C THR A 197 6.86 -6.90 20.87
N ILE A 198 6.69 -6.89 19.56
CA ILE A 198 5.61 -7.57 18.86
C ILE A 198 6.24 -8.39 17.76
N TYR A 199 5.90 -9.68 17.71
CA TYR A 199 6.26 -10.54 16.60
C TYR A 199 5.24 -10.38 15.46
N LEU A 200 5.71 -10.13 14.26
CA LEU A 200 4.88 -10.04 13.05
C LEU A 200 5.10 -11.32 12.23
N PRO A 201 4.14 -12.26 12.21
CA PRO A 201 4.27 -13.52 11.50
C PRO A 201 4.45 -13.33 9.98
N ALA A 202 5.14 -14.26 9.32
CA ALA A 202 5.49 -14.18 7.90
C ALA A 202 4.24 -14.08 6.99
N GLU A 203 3.17 -14.78 7.33
CA GLU A 203 1.89 -14.76 6.61
C GLU A 203 1.25 -13.36 6.58
N ASN A 204 1.41 -12.60 7.66
CA ASN A 204 0.85 -11.25 7.79
C ASN A 204 1.73 -10.18 7.16
N THR A 205 2.99 -10.51 6.79
CA THR A 205 3.92 -9.55 6.20
C THR A 205 3.92 -9.58 4.67
N LYS A 206 4.09 -8.43 4.02
CA LYS A 206 4.15 -8.34 2.55
C LYS A 206 5.32 -9.14 1.96
N GLY A 207 6.43 -9.23 2.68
CA GLY A 207 7.67 -9.91 2.25
C GLY A 207 7.72 -11.40 2.59
N ARG A 208 6.68 -11.98 3.20
CA ARG A 208 6.67 -13.37 3.70
C ARG A 208 7.85 -13.72 4.61
N LYS A 209 8.31 -12.73 5.39
CA LYS A 209 9.35 -12.90 6.40
C LYS A 209 8.85 -12.36 7.73
N GLY A 210 8.84 -13.20 8.76
CA GLY A 210 8.52 -12.76 10.12
C GLY A 210 9.58 -11.80 10.65
N ARG A 211 9.17 -10.88 11.51
CA ARG A 211 10.09 -9.97 12.20
C ARG A 211 9.53 -9.48 13.53
N TYR A 212 10.41 -9.04 14.38
CA TYR A 212 10.06 -8.29 15.57
C TYR A 212 10.00 -6.79 15.28
N VAL A 213 9.10 -6.09 15.94
CA VAL A 213 9.08 -4.65 16.07
C VAL A 213 9.13 -4.28 17.56
N PHE A 214 9.64 -3.09 17.85
CA PHE A 214 9.93 -2.64 19.22
C PHE A 214 9.11 -1.40 19.53
N PHE A 215 8.65 -1.25 20.76
CA PHE A 215 7.89 -0.09 21.17
C PHE A 215 8.39 0.48 22.51
N SER A 216 8.17 1.77 22.71
CA SER A 216 8.64 2.54 23.85
C SER A 216 7.82 2.24 25.12
N LEU A 217 8.36 2.64 26.27
CA LEU A 217 7.64 2.57 27.54
C LEU A 217 6.34 3.41 27.53
N LYS A 218 6.32 4.52 26.80
CA LYS A 218 5.12 5.37 26.64
C LYS A 218 4.02 4.60 25.89
N THR A 219 4.36 3.90 24.85
CA THR A 219 3.45 3.03 24.10
C THR A 219 3.00 1.83 24.92
N ALA A 220 3.90 1.20 25.69
CA ALA A 220 3.56 0.10 26.59
C ALA A 220 2.46 0.51 27.60
N ARG A 221 2.61 1.67 28.24
CA ARG A 221 1.61 2.21 29.17
C ARG A 221 0.27 2.49 28.50
N THR A 222 0.27 2.88 27.23
CA THR A 222 -0.95 3.14 26.45
C THR A 222 -1.62 1.83 26.05
N LEU A 223 -0.83 0.83 25.60
CA LEU A 223 -1.33 -0.51 25.31
C LEU A 223 -1.94 -1.16 26.54
N GLN A 224 -1.30 -1.05 27.72
CA GLN A 224 -1.86 -1.59 28.97
C GLN A 224 -3.22 -0.98 29.33
N ARG A 225 -3.37 0.35 29.13
CA ARG A 225 -4.67 1.03 29.35
C ARG A 225 -5.71 0.60 28.32
N TRP A 226 -5.31 0.45 27.07
CA TRP A 226 -6.17 -0.06 26.01
C TRP A 226 -6.65 -1.48 26.30
N LEU A 227 -5.76 -2.40 26.66
CA LEU A 227 -6.11 -3.79 26.96
C LEU A 227 -7.15 -3.88 28.07
N ARG A 228 -6.91 -3.18 29.20
CA ARG A 228 -7.88 -3.10 30.31
C ARG A 228 -9.23 -2.51 29.88
N PHE A 229 -9.23 -1.60 28.93
CA PHE A 229 -10.47 -1.02 28.40
C PHE A 229 -11.16 -1.98 27.42
N LYS A 230 -10.42 -2.59 26.51
CA LYS A 230 -10.91 -3.57 25.53
C LYS A 230 -11.61 -4.74 26.24
N ASP A 231 -11.00 -5.30 27.27
CA ASP A 231 -11.50 -6.48 28.01
C ASP A 231 -12.85 -6.26 28.70
N ARG A 232 -13.32 -5.01 28.83
CA ARG A 232 -14.70 -4.70 29.29
C ARG A 232 -15.77 -4.93 28.21
N TYR A 233 -15.37 -5.07 26.95
CA TYR A 233 -16.30 -5.11 25.81
C TYR A 233 -16.19 -6.40 24.99
N THR A 234 -15.03 -7.07 24.98
CA THR A 234 -14.79 -8.25 24.15
C THR A 234 -13.60 -9.06 24.63
N ASP A 235 -13.74 -10.40 24.56
CA ASP A 235 -12.69 -11.38 24.87
C ASP A 235 -11.85 -11.74 23.61
N SER A 236 -11.90 -10.90 22.57
CA SER A 236 -11.18 -11.13 21.32
C SER A 236 -9.69 -11.31 21.55
N VAL A 237 -9.11 -12.31 20.90
CA VAL A 237 -7.65 -12.55 20.86
C VAL A 237 -6.90 -11.48 20.05
N LEU A 238 -7.61 -10.71 19.22
CA LEU A 238 -7.02 -9.61 18.47
C LEU A 238 -6.64 -8.46 19.40
N LEU A 239 -5.50 -7.84 19.13
CA LEU A 239 -5.05 -6.66 19.89
C LEU A 239 -5.98 -5.46 19.62
N PHE A 240 -6.46 -5.28 18.39
CA PHE A 240 -7.28 -4.15 17.98
C PHE A 240 -8.58 -4.55 17.26
N PRO A 241 -9.48 -5.29 17.94
CA PRO A 241 -10.76 -5.71 17.32
C PRO A 241 -11.72 -4.53 17.14
N VAL A 242 -12.79 -4.74 16.38
CA VAL A 242 -13.99 -3.92 16.53
C VAL A 242 -14.72 -4.34 17.82
N LYS A 243 -15.70 -3.54 18.28
CA LYS A 243 -16.42 -3.82 19.54
C LYS A 243 -17.09 -5.19 19.57
N ALA A 244 -17.47 -5.73 18.39
CA ALA A 244 -18.02 -7.08 18.23
C ALA A 244 -16.96 -8.21 18.31
N GLY A 245 -15.67 -7.90 18.54
CA GLY A 245 -14.61 -8.88 18.65
C GLY A 245 -13.95 -9.30 17.34
N THR A 246 -14.46 -8.88 16.18
CA THR A 246 -13.93 -9.24 14.87
C THR A 246 -12.84 -8.28 14.39
N LEU A 247 -12.16 -8.67 13.31
CA LEU A 247 -11.07 -7.89 12.71
C LEU A 247 -11.55 -6.52 12.21
N LEU A 248 -10.78 -5.48 12.52
CA LEU A 248 -10.97 -4.15 11.93
C LEU A 248 -10.40 -4.14 10.51
N GLU A 249 -11.23 -3.80 9.54
CA GLU A 249 -10.80 -3.67 8.15
C GLU A 249 -9.90 -2.45 7.93
N VAL A 250 -8.82 -2.61 7.16
CA VAL A 250 -7.88 -1.52 6.83
C VAL A 250 -8.61 -0.32 6.24
N ARG A 251 -9.57 -0.57 5.33
CA ARG A 251 -10.36 0.49 4.68
C ARG A 251 -11.21 1.29 5.66
N SER A 252 -11.75 0.63 6.68
CA SER A 252 -12.52 1.27 7.74
C SER A 252 -11.62 2.17 8.60
N PHE A 253 -10.43 1.68 8.96
CA PHE A 253 -9.45 2.49 9.67
C PHE A 253 -8.99 3.70 8.84
N GLU A 254 -8.71 3.53 7.56
CA GLU A 254 -8.34 4.62 6.64
C GLU A 254 -9.43 5.70 6.55
N GLY A 255 -10.70 5.28 6.48
CA GLY A 255 -11.83 6.19 6.51
C GLY A 255 -11.94 6.99 7.82
N ASN A 256 -11.72 6.34 8.95
CA ASN A 256 -11.68 7.01 10.25
C ASN A 256 -10.47 7.95 10.36
N PHE A 257 -9.30 7.51 9.91
CA PHE A 257 -8.08 8.32 9.95
C PHE A 257 -8.24 9.66 9.25
N ARG A 258 -8.86 9.68 8.06
CA ARG A 258 -9.18 10.95 7.35
C ARG A 258 -10.08 11.86 8.18
N LYS A 259 -11.12 11.32 8.85
CA LYS A 259 -11.98 12.10 9.75
C LYS A 259 -11.19 12.68 10.92
N TYR A 260 -10.23 11.92 11.48
CA TYR A 260 -9.37 12.39 12.56
C TYR A 260 -8.44 13.52 12.10
N LEU A 261 -7.86 13.43 10.91
CA LEU A 261 -7.04 14.51 10.34
C LEU A 261 -7.86 15.81 10.21
N THR A 262 -9.09 15.71 9.68
CA THR A 262 -9.99 16.87 9.56
C THR A 262 -10.32 17.47 10.94
N ARG A 263 -10.66 16.64 11.95
CA ARG A 263 -10.91 17.10 13.33
C ARG A 263 -9.67 17.75 13.96
N ALA A 264 -8.49 17.25 13.67
CA ALA A 264 -7.21 17.80 14.15
C ALA A 264 -6.77 19.05 13.38
N LYS A 265 -7.55 19.50 12.39
CA LYS A 265 -7.20 20.62 11.47
C LYS A 265 -5.85 20.40 10.78
N ILE A 266 -5.61 19.19 10.29
CA ILE A 266 -4.45 18.82 9.48
C ILE A 266 -4.93 18.75 8.05
N ASP A 267 -4.57 19.78 7.27
CA ASP A 267 -4.93 19.90 5.85
C ASP A 267 -3.82 19.33 4.97
N LYS A 268 -3.63 18.02 5.10
CA LYS A 268 -2.67 17.22 4.32
C LYS A 268 -3.34 15.92 3.89
N ASP A 269 -3.07 15.47 2.66
CA ASP A 269 -3.56 14.17 2.18
C ASP A 269 -2.70 13.02 2.70
N LEU A 270 -2.86 12.71 3.98
CA LEU A 270 -2.11 11.68 4.67
C LEU A 270 -2.91 10.38 4.74
N SER A 271 -2.25 9.29 4.43
CA SER A 271 -2.73 7.93 4.68
C SER A 271 -2.02 7.31 5.90
N PRO A 272 -2.50 6.18 6.45
CA PRO A 272 -1.76 5.45 7.48
C PRO A 272 -0.34 5.05 7.06
N HIS A 273 -0.07 4.94 5.76
CA HIS A 273 1.28 4.71 5.26
C HIS A 273 2.21 5.91 5.47
N ALA A 274 1.66 7.13 5.49
CA ALA A 274 2.43 8.32 5.83
C ALA A 274 2.94 8.29 7.27
N ILE A 275 2.23 7.64 8.21
CA ILE A 275 2.70 7.43 9.59
C ILE A 275 4.01 6.62 9.60
N ARG A 276 4.07 5.55 8.80
CA ARG A 276 5.28 4.73 8.67
C ARG A 276 6.44 5.51 8.05
N ASN A 277 6.16 6.36 7.05
CA ASN A 277 7.17 7.24 6.46
C ASN A 277 7.64 8.29 7.47
N ASN A 278 6.73 8.79 8.31
CA ASN A 278 7.04 9.69 9.41
C ASN A 278 8.00 9.02 10.43
N PHE A 279 7.73 7.77 10.83
CA PHE A 279 8.63 6.97 11.65
C PHE A 279 10.01 6.85 11.01
N ALA A 280 10.08 6.47 9.72
CA ALA A 280 11.35 6.33 9.01
C ALA A 280 12.16 7.62 8.99
N LYS A 281 11.51 8.75 8.65
CA LYS A 281 12.13 10.08 8.64
C LYS A 281 12.67 10.47 10.02
N ARG A 282 11.89 10.25 11.10
CA ARG A 282 12.30 10.54 12.47
C ARG A 282 13.49 9.70 12.92
N CYS A 283 13.50 8.41 12.58
CA CYS A 283 14.64 7.53 12.88
C CYS A 283 15.92 8.00 12.17
N ILE A 284 15.82 8.39 10.91
CA ILE A 284 16.95 8.93 10.14
C ILE A 284 17.48 10.23 10.78
N ILE A 285 16.59 11.17 11.10
CA ILE A 285 16.97 12.44 11.77
C ILE A 285 17.58 12.14 13.15
N ALA A 286 17.12 11.10 13.84
CA ALA A 286 17.70 10.65 15.10
C ALA A 286 19.07 9.95 14.94
N GLY A 287 19.52 9.68 13.72
CA GLY A 287 20.85 9.11 13.42
C GLY A 287 20.86 7.60 13.25
N MET A 288 19.69 6.96 13.10
CA MET A 288 19.63 5.52 12.80
C MET A 288 20.17 5.27 11.39
N ASP A 289 21.04 4.28 11.24
CA ASP A 289 21.55 3.88 9.93
C ASP A 289 20.46 3.22 9.06
N LEU A 290 20.60 3.35 7.73
CA LEU A 290 19.61 2.88 6.77
C LEU A 290 19.41 1.35 6.78
N TYR A 291 20.46 0.61 7.08
CA TYR A 291 20.39 -0.85 7.09
C TYR A 291 19.57 -1.35 8.28
N THR A 292 19.84 -0.83 9.47
CA THR A 292 19.06 -1.11 10.69
C THR A 292 17.60 -0.70 10.50
N LEU A 293 17.34 0.52 9.98
CA LEU A 293 15.98 1.00 9.70
C LEU A 293 15.26 0.09 8.70
N SER A 294 15.94 -0.32 7.62
CA SER A 294 15.39 -1.22 6.61
C SER A 294 14.96 -2.56 7.20
N ARG A 295 15.76 -3.11 8.13
CA ARG A 295 15.43 -4.36 8.84
C ARG A 295 14.23 -4.22 9.76
N ILE A 296 14.15 -3.14 10.56
CA ILE A 296 13.02 -2.84 11.44
C ILE A 296 11.73 -2.72 10.62
N LEU A 297 11.80 -1.98 9.53
CA LEU A 297 10.66 -1.80 8.63
C LEU A 297 10.29 -3.07 7.85
N GLY A 298 11.21 -4.03 7.71
CA GLY A 298 10.99 -5.24 6.91
C GLY A 298 10.85 -4.90 5.42
N HIS A 299 11.77 -4.09 4.90
CA HIS A 299 11.92 -3.86 3.47
C HIS A 299 12.72 -4.99 2.83
N SER A 300 12.36 -5.39 1.62
CA SER A 300 13.08 -6.40 0.84
C SER A 300 14.43 -5.89 0.30
N SER A 301 14.60 -4.57 0.23
CA SER A 301 15.81 -3.89 -0.22
C SER A 301 15.99 -2.57 0.55
N VAL A 302 17.23 -2.22 0.85
CA VAL A 302 17.61 -0.93 1.45
C VAL A 302 17.21 0.25 0.55
N THR A 303 17.21 0.06 -0.77
CA THR A 303 16.78 1.07 -1.76
C THR A 303 15.37 1.60 -1.49
N VAL A 304 14.49 0.81 -0.87
CA VAL A 304 13.15 1.28 -0.48
C VAL A 304 13.24 2.28 0.69
N THR A 305 14.18 2.07 1.61
CA THR A 305 14.42 2.96 2.76
C THR A 305 15.17 4.22 2.33
N GLU A 306 16.07 4.11 1.36
CA GLU A 306 16.82 5.22 0.78
C GLU A 306 15.92 6.33 0.23
N LYS A 307 14.72 5.95 -0.30
CA LYS A 307 13.73 6.94 -0.74
C LYS A 307 13.30 7.89 0.37
N ALA A 308 13.17 7.43 1.60
CA ALA A 308 12.84 8.27 2.74
C ALA A 308 13.97 9.28 3.06
N TYR A 309 15.22 8.93 2.76
CA TYR A 309 16.37 9.83 2.91
C TYR A 309 16.35 10.95 1.86
N LEU A 310 15.96 10.63 0.63
CA LEU A 310 15.86 11.60 -0.45
C LEU A 310 14.72 12.63 -0.24
N ASP A 311 13.78 12.35 0.68
CA ASP A 311 12.66 13.24 1.02
C ASP A 311 12.98 14.18 2.22
N LEU A 312 14.23 14.18 2.74
CA LEU A 312 14.63 15.08 3.80
C LEU A 312 14.71 16.54 3.28
N SER A 313 14.07 17.43 4.01
CA SER A 313 14.15 18.86 3.74
C SER A 313 15.53 19.44 4.11
N GLY A 314 15.87 20.63 3.61
CA GLY A 314 17.09 21.32 4.03
C GLY A 314 17.18 21.54 5.55
N ARG A 315 16.02 21.74 6.22
CA ARG A 315 15.94 21.81 7.69
C ARG A 315 16.32 20.47 8.35
N ASP A 316 15.84 19.36 7.80
CA ASP A 316 16.13 18.02 8.32
C ASP A 316 17.63 17.69 8.15
N LEU A 317 18.18 17.99 6.98
CA LEU A 317 19.62 17.84 6.70
C LEU A 317 20.48 18.66 7.64
N ARG A 318 20.07 19.90 7.95
CA ARG A 318 20.76 20.75 8.94
C ARG A 318 20.76 20.14 10.34
N ARG A 319 19.59 19.58 10.78
CA ARG A 319 19.50 18.85 12.07
C ARG A 319 20.42 17.64 12.12
N CYS A 320 20.49 16.87 11.04
CA CYS A 320 21.44 15.75 10.94
C CYS A 320 22.88 16.27 11.02
N TYR A 321 23.24 17.29 10.23
CA TYR A 321 24.59 17.84 10.18
C TYR A 321 25.08 18.33 11.57
N GLN A 322 24.23 19.03 12.34
CA GLN A 322 24.57 19.52 13.67
C GLN A 322 25.06 18.44 14.63
N ARG A 323 24.60 17.20 14.47
CA ARG A 323 25.03 16.06 15.31
C ARG A 323 26.35 15.46 14.85
N PHE A 324 26.69 15.61 13.58
CA PHE A 324 27.85 14.99 12.94
C PHE A 324 28.87 16.00 12.46
N SER A 325 28.72 17.31 12.80
CA SER A 325 29.67 18.32 12.46
C SER A 325 31.08 17.93 12.95
N PRO A 326 32.06 17.77 12.07
CA PRO A 326 33.43 17.42 12.50
C PRO A 326 34.01 18.43 13.46
N VAL A 327 33.77 19.70 13.19
CA VAL A 327 34.33 20.80 13.99
C VAL A 327 33.72 20.86 15.39
N ASP A 328 32.38 20.70 15.49
CA ASP A 328 31.70 20.71 16.80
C ASP A 328 32.07 19.48 17.66
N ASN A 329 32.50 18.39 17.04
CA ASN A 329 32.95 17.18 17.72
C ASN A 329 34.47 17.09 17.92
N MET A 330 35.26 18.07 17.43
CA MET A 330 36.68 18.19 17.70
C MET A 330 36.90 18.87 19.05
N ARG A 331 37.75 18.28 19.86
CA ARG A 331 38.30 18.96 21.05
C ARG A 331 39.50 19.78 20.64
N PHE A 332 39.32 21.07 20.43
CA PHE A 332 40.42 22.01 20.36
C PHE A 332 40.89 22.26 21.80
N GLY A 333 42.15 21.85 22.09
CA GLY A 333 42.78 22.07 23.39
C GLY A 333 43.01 23.56 23.67
#